data_d8aba124b304cdeb103f771dc8cb4159
#
_entry.id   d8aba124b304cdeb103f771dc8cb4159
#
_cell.length_a   1.000
_cell.length_b   1.000
_cell.length_c   1.000
_cell.angle_alpha   90.00
_cell.angle_beta   90.00
_cell.angle_gamma   90.00
#
_symmetry.space_group_name_H-M   'P 1'
#
loop_
_entity.id
_entity.type
_entity.pdbx_description
1 polymer ?
#
loop_
_entity_poly.entity_id
_entity_poly.type
_entity_poly.pdbx_seq_one_letter_code
_entity_poly.pdbx_strand_id
1 'polypeptide(L)'
;SKIEAIRHVIRPSVSYSYTPSFDQYYDTYAIDANGTTMEEYTRFQGGLWGAPNQNMSNLMSLSVGNNIEAKVRDDENPTGESKKVMLLNSFNFGTSYNMTSDSLKLAPVRVSGNTMLLKNKLNLNFGTSLDPYAINNEGQRIDKLNIRNGGSLFRMTSANLTLNYSLSSEDPLFGGKDKSNTDDQNVMNGGRADDLFGKSVD
;
A
#
# COMPACT_ATOMS: atom_id res chain seq x y z
N SER A 1 10.68 -31.32 -6.08
CA SER A 1 10.24 -29.95 -5.84
C SER A 1 8.71 -29.94 -5.78
N LYS A 2 8.13 -29.40 -4.71
CA LYS A 2 6.67 -29.30 -4.57
C LYS A 2 6.06 -28.21 -5.46
N ILE A 3 6.89 -27.32 -6.01
CA ILE A 3 6.46 -26.24 -6.90
C ILE A 3 6.47 -26.78 -8.33
N GLU A 4 5.32 -26.73 -9.00
CA GLU A 4 5.14 -27.15 -10.40
C GLU A 4 5.32 -26.02 -11.38
N ALA A 5 4.81 -24.82 -11.05
CA ALA A 5 4.89 -23.63 -11.87
C ALA A 5 4.88 -22.36 -11.02
N ILE A 6 5.50 -21.30 -11.54
CA ILE A 6 5.44 -19.95 -10.98
C ILE A 6 4.85 -19.03 -12.03
N ARG A 7 3.86 -18.24 -11.63
CA ARG A 7 3.26 -17.20 -12.46
C ARG A 7 3.59 -15.83 -11.87
N HIS A 8 4.29 -15.01 -12.64
CA HIS A 8 4.52 -13.61 -12.34
C HIS A 8 3.67 -12.75 -13.27
N VAL A 9 2.83 -11.90 -12.70
CA VAL A 9 2.01 -10.96 -13.45
C VAL A 9 2.51 -9.54 -13.20
N ILE A 10 2.85 -8.84 -14.28
CA ILE A 10 3.34 -7.46 -14.27
C ILE A 10 2.27 -6.58 -14.92
N ARG A 11 1.88 -5.50 -14.25
CA ARG A 11 0.88 -4.53 -14.71
C ARG A 11 1.47 -3.13 -14.70
N PRO A 12 2.12 -2.71 -15.79
CA PRO A 12 2.56 -1.33 -15.94
C PRO A 12 1.36 -0.42 -16.21
N SER A 13 1.41 0.79 -15.69
CA SER A 13 0.44 1.86 -15.94
C SER A 13 1.15 3.20 -16.05
N VAL A 14 0.82 3.96 -17.07
CA VAL A 14 1.26 5.33 -17.27
C VAL A 14 0.03 6.21 -17.31
N SER A 15 0.05 7.30 -16.57
CA SER A 15 -1.00 8.31 -16.59
C SER A 15 -0.41 9.68 -16.82
N TYR A 16 -1.16 10.52 -17.52
CA TYR A 16 -0.83 11.91 -17.76
C TYR A 16 -2.01 12.78 -17.32
N SER A 17 -1.73 13.80 -16.52
CA SER A 17 -2.72 14.76 -16.03
C SER A 17 -2.24 16.16 -16.36
N TYR A 18 -3.14 16.92 -16.96
CA TYR A 18 -2.90 18.33 -17.28
C TYR A 18 -4.09 19.16 -16.78
N THR A 19 -3.78 20.20 -16.02
CA THR A 19 -4.75 21.22 -15.59
C THR A 19 -4.19 22.55 -16.04
N PRO A 20 -4.89 23.30 -16.88
CA PRO A 20 -4.45 24.63 -17.30
C PRO A 20 -4.49 25.62 -16.13
N SER A 21 -3.72 26.69 -16.23
CA SER A 21 -3.86 27.83 -15.34
C SER A 21 -5.18 28.57 -15.65
N PHE A 22 -5.88 28.96 -14.61
CA PHE A 22 -7.06 29.83 -14.68
C PHE A 22 -6.78 31.17 -14.01
N ASP A 23 -5.53 31.62 -14.07
CA ASP A 23 -5.05 32.87 -13.51
C ASP A 23 -5.88 34.10 -13.98
N GLN A 24 -6.40 34.04 -15.21
CA GLN A 24 -7.27 35.11 -15.77
C GLN A 24 -8.59 35.34 -15.01
N TYR A 25 -8.95 34.47 -14.08
CA TYR A 25 -10.13 34.59 -13.22
C TYR A 25 -9.82 35.12 -11.83
N TYR A 26 -8.56 35.44 -11.59
CA TYR A 26 -8.09 36.03 -10.35
C TYR A 26 -7.73 37.50 -10.57
N ASP A 27 -7.96 38.31 -9.56
CA ASP A 27 -7.68 39.74 -9.57
C ASP A 27 -7.32 40.18 -8.17
N THR A 28 -6.72 41.36 -8.04
CA THR A 28 -6.29 41.89 -6.75
C THR A 28 -6.94 43.24 -6.48
N TYR A 29 -7.27 43.52 -5.22
CA TYR A 29 -7.75 44.82 -4.77
C TYR A 29 -7.03 45.28 -3.51
N ALA A 30 -6.93 46.58 -3.33
CA ALA A 30 -6.34 47.18 -2.13
C ALA A 30 -7.33 47.12 -0.96
N ILE A 31 -6.92 46.62 0.18
CA ILE A 31 -7.75 46.56 1.39
C ILE A 31 -7.49 47.75 2.33
N ASP A 32 -6.43 48.54 2.06
CA ASP A 32 -6.08 49.71 2.83
C ASP A 32 -6.22 51.00 1.99
N ALA A 33 -6.47 52.12 2.65
CA ALA A 33 -6.64 53.40 1.98
C ALA A 33 -5.37 53.90 1.24
N ASN A 34 -4.20 53.36 1.59
CA ASN A 34 -2.93 53.73 1.00
C ASN A 34 -2.51 52.81 -0.16
N GLY A 35 -3.28 51.75 -0.46
CA GLY A 35 -2.99 50.81 -1.53
C GLY A 35 -1.75 49.94 -1.30
N THR A 36 -1.27 49.80 -0.05
CA THR A 36 -0.06 49.07 0.29
C THR A 36 -0.32 47.59 0.51
N THR A 37 -1.54 47.24 0.94
CA THR A 37 -1.94 45.85 1.19
C THR A 37 -2.93 45.42 0.13
N MET A 38 -2.53 44.44 -0.70
CA MET A 38 -3.35 43.88 -1.76
C MET A 38 -3.89 42.52 -1.33
N GLU A 39 -5.16 42.27 -1.58
CA GLU A 39 -5.80 40.96 -1.40
C GLU A 39 -6.24 40.40 -2.75
N GLU A 40 -5.96 39.12 -2.97
CA GLU A 40 -6.37 38.44 -4.17
C GLU A 40 -7.79 37.88 -4.03
N TYR A 41 -8.57 37.97 -5.08
CA TYR A 41 -9.91 37.42 -5.13
C TYR A 41 -10.20 36.76 -6.47
N THR A 42 -11.21 35.94 -6.51
CA THR A 42 -11.78 35.41 -7.76
C THR A 42 -13.30 35.60 -7.76
N ARG A 43 -13.89 35.88 -8.94
CA ARG A 43 -15.35 35.96 -9.10
C ARG A 43 -16.09 34.67 -8.75
N PHE A 44 -15.38 33.56 -8.61
CA PHE A 44 -15.93 32.26 -8.21
C PHE A 44 -15.79 31.98 -6.70
N GLN A 45 -15.25 32.94 -5.93
CA GLN A 45 -15.14 32.83 -4.49
C GLN A 45 -16.54 32.72 -3.87
N GLY A 46 -16.74 31.65 -3.05
CA GLY A 46 -18.06 31.34 -2.48
C GLY A 46 -19.07 30.68 -3.45
N GLY A 47 -18.69 30.40 -4.69
CA GLY A 47 -19.51 29.65 -5.62
C GLY A 47 -19.65 28.18 -5.24
N LEU A 48 -20.71 27.51 -5.74
CA LEU A 48 -21.01 26.10 -5.45
C LEU A 48 -19.86 25.14 -5.80
N TRP A 49 -19.09 25.44 -6.82
CA TRP A 49 -17.97 24.62 -7.32
C TRP A 49 -16.59 25.10 -6.84
N GLY A 50 -16.56 26.16 -6.02
CA GLY A 50 -15.32 26.78 -5.55
C GLY A 50 -14.55 27.54 -6.65
N ALA A 51 -13.39 28.07 -6.28
CA ALA A 51 -12.49 28.77 -7.16
C ALA A 51 -11.75 27.79 -8.10
N PRO A 52 -11.55 28.14 -9.39
CA PRO A 52 -10.74 27.32 -10.29
C PRO A 52 -9.27 27.35 -9.88
N ASN A 53 -8.49 26.34 -10.30
CA ASN A 53 -7.09 26.27 -9.97
C ASN A 53 -6.29 27.37 -10.70
N GLN A 54 -5.64 28.24 -9.95
CA GLN A 54 -4.83 29.33 -10.51
C GLN A 54 -3.55 28.83 -11.18
N ASN A 55 -2.92 27.80 -10.60
CA ASN A 55 -1.65 27.31 -11.09
C ASN A 55 -1.83 26.17 -12.12
N MET A 56 -1.03 26.20 -13.17
CA MET A 56 -0.92 25.10 -14.11
C MET A 56 -0.32 23.87 -13.41
N SER A 57 -0.88 22.70 -13.71
CA SER A 57 -0.31 21.41 -13.29
C SER A 57 -0.15 20.50 -14.49
N ASN A 58 1.02 19.88 -14.62
CA ASN A 58 1.36 18.98 -15.70
C ASN A 58 2.17 17.82 -15.14
N LEU A 59 1.52 16.68 -14.94
CA LEU A 59 2.05 15.55 -14.21
C LEU A 59 1.97 14.28 -15.06
N MET A 60 3.10 13.59 -15.19
CA MET A 60 3.18 12.24 -15.74
C MET A 60 3.48 11.26 -14.60
N SER A 61 2.67 10.22 -14.45
CA SER A 61 2.88 9.20 -13.42
C SER A 61 3.11 7.83 -14.05
N LEU A 62 4.06 7.10 -13.48
CA LEU A 62 4.39 5.72 -13.83
C LEU A 62 4.17 4.85 -12.60
N SER A 63 3.44 3.76 -12.77
CA SER A 63 3.32 2.72 -11.76
C SER A 63 3.42 1.34 -12.36
N VAL A 64 3.96 0.40 -11.59
CA VAL A 64 4.04 -1.01 -11.99
C VAL A 64 3.61 -1.87 -10.82
N GLY A 65 2.51 -2.57 -11.00
CA GLY A 65 2.02 -3.55 -10.06
C GLY A 65 2.50 -4.95 -10.43
N ASN A 66 2.89 -5.72 -9.43
CA ASN A 66 3.35 -7.09 -9.61
C ASN A 66 2.64 -7.99 -8.60
N ASN A 67 2.35 -9.23 -9.02
CA ASN A 67 2.02 -10.32 -8.12
C ASN A 67 2.70 -11.62 -8.56
N ILE A 68 2.99 -12.48 -7.61
CA ILE A 68 3.64 -13.77 -7.86
C ILE A 68 2.82 -14.86 -7.17
N GLU A 69 2.40 -15.85 -7.96
CA GLU A 69 1.72 -17.04 -7.48
C GLU A 69 2.50 -18.30 -7.88
N ALA A 70 2.45 -19.31 -7.03
CA ALA A 70 3.00 -20.63 -7.30
C ALA A 70 1.88 -21.65 -7.40
N LYS A 71 2.00 -22.57 -8.34
CA LYS A 71 1.22 -23.80 -8.38
C LYS A 71 2.01 -24.87 -7.63
N VAL A 72 1.45 -25.36 -6.55
CA VAL A 72 2.10 -26.31 -5.64
C VAL A 72 1.31 -27.62 -5.62
N ARG A 73 1.98 -28.75 -5.72
CA ARG A 73 1.34 -30.05 -5.56
C ARG A 73 0.76 -30.15 -4.15
N ASP A 74 -0.49 -30.53 -4.05
CA ASP A 74 -1.15 -30.79 -2.77
C ASP A 74 -1.05 -32.27 -2.44
N ASP A 75 -0.04 -32.64 -1.64
CA ASP A 75 0.19 -34.03 -1.22
C ASP A 75 -0.89 -34.51 -0.22
N GLU A 76 -1.69 -33.60 0.34
CA GLU A 76 -2.79 -33.90 1.26
C GLU A 76 -4.11 -34.19 0.50
N ASN A 77 -4.18 -33.90 -0.79
CA ASN A 77 -5.36 -34.14 -1.61
C ASN A 77 -5.28 -35.51 -2.30
N PRO A 78 -6.20 -36.44 -2.04
CA PRO A 78 -6.20 -37.78 -2.67
C PRO A 78 -6.33 -37.74 -4.20
N THR A 79 -6.83 -36.67 -4.78
CA THR A 79 -6.97 -36.50 -6.24
C THR A 79 -5.67 -35.99 -6.89
N GLY A 80 -4.65 -35.64 -6.11
CA GLY A 80 -3.37 -35.11 -6.62
C GLY A 80 -3.50 -33.76 -7.31
N GLU A 81 -4.57 -33.04 -7.08
CA GLU A 81 -4.77 -31.71 -7.65
C GLU A 81 -3.81 -30.70 -7.01
N SER A 82 -3.26 -29.84 -7.87
CA SER A 82 -2.36 -28.79 -7.43
C SER A 82 -3.13 -27.57 -6.93
N LYS A 83 -2.66 -26.97 -5.84
CA LYS A 83 -3.22 -25.72 -5.32
C LYS A 83 -2.39 -24.49 -5.71
N LYS A 84 -3.06 -23.37 -5.85
CA LYS A 84 -2.43 -22.07 -6.06
C LYS A 84 -2.12 -21.43 -4.71
N VAL A 85 -0.88 -21.00 -4.55
CA VAL A 85 -0.39 -20.29 -3.36
C VAL A 85 0.15 -18.94 -3.81
N MET A 86 -0.35 -17.86 -3.22
CA MET A 86 0.20 -16.54 -3.45
C MET A 86 1.51 -16.40 -2.69
N LEU A 87 2.62 -16.23 -3.41
CA LEU A 87 3.94 -15.97 -2.83
C LEU A 87 4.10 -14.48 -2.52
N LEU A 88 3.55 -13.63 -3.39
CA LEU A 88 3.56 -12.18 -3.24
C LEU A 88 2.24 -11.65 -3.76
N ASN A 89 1.38 -11.22 -2.85
CA ASN A 89 0.04 -10.75 -3.18
C ASN A 89 0.08 -9.46 -3.99
N SER A 90 0.95 -8.54 -3.58
CA SER A 90 1.21 -7.31 -4.31
C SER A 90 2.63 -6.82 -4.07
N PHE A 91 3.24 -6.30 -5.11
CA PHE A 91 4.48 -5.55 -5.08
C PHE A 91 4.38 -4.43 -6.09
N ASN A 92 4.27 -3.22 -5.61
CA ASN A 92 4.01 -2.06 -6.44
C ASN A 92 5.16 -1.07 -6.29
N PHE A 93 5.53 -0.45 -7.38
CA PHE A 93 6.38 0.71 -7.38
C PHE A 93 5.81 1.78 -8.30
N GLY A 94 6.01 3.03 -7.91
CA GLY A 94 5.48 4.14 -8.67
C GLY A 94 6.25 5.41 -8.39
N THR A 95 6.28 6.27 -9.39
CA THR A 95 6.84 7.62 -9.32
C THR A 95 6.06 8.54 -10.23
N SER A 96 6.31 9.85 -10.11
CA SER A 96 5.74 10.85 -11.00
C SER A 96 6.78 11.89 -11.39
N TYR A 97 6.59 12.43 -12.57
CA TYR A 97 7.40 13.51 -13.12
C TYR A 97 6.54 14.76 -13.28
N ASN A 98 6.89 15.82 -12.57
CA ASN A 98 6.22 17.12 -12.65
C ASN A 98 6.89 17.97 -13.72
N MET A 99 6.20 18.20 -14.83
CA MET A 99 6.70 18.99 -15.96
C MET A 99 6.63 20.49 -15.70
N THR A 100 5.78 20.91 -14.76
CA THR A 100 5.57 22.31 -14.40
C THR A 100 6.63 22.83 -13.41
N SER A 101 7.22 21.94 -12.62
CA SER A 101 8.25 22.32 -11.63
C SER A 101 9.54 22.73 -12.31
N ASP A 102 10.20 23.78 -11.82
CA ASP A 102 11.50 24.22 -12.31
C ASP A 102 12.65 23.30 -11.84
N SER A 103 12.51 22.72 -10.65
CA SER A 103 13.51 21.85 -10.04
C SER A 103 12.85 20.63 -9.39
N LEU A 104 13.67 19.61 -9.07
CA LEU A 104 13.22 18.38 -8.39
C LEU A 104 12.01 17.72 -9.06
N LYS A 105 12.00 17.69 -10.39
CA LYS A 105 10.87 17.27 -11.23
C LYS A 105 10.42 15.83 -10.98
N LEU A 106 11.34 14.92 -10.60
CA LEU A 106 11.04 13.52 -10.34
C LEU A 106 10.67 13.32 -8.87
N ALA A 107 9.50 12.79 -8.62
CA ALA A 107 9.09 12.42 -7.28
C ALA A 107 9.88 11.19 -6.77
N PRO A 108 10.03 11.01 -5.45
CA PRO A 108 10.58 9.78 -4.91
C PRO A 108 9.82 8.56 -5.39
N VAL A 109 10.54 7.50 -5.74
CA VAL A 109 9.95 6.20 -6.07
C VAL A 109 9.38 5.59 -4.80
N ARG A 110 8.09 5.31 -4.79
CA ARG A 110 7.43 4.60 -3.71
C ARG A 110 7.35 3.13 -4.06
N VAL A 111 7.82 2.30 -3.15
CA VAL A 111 7.74 0.85 -3.25
C VAL A 111 6.90 0.33 -2.11
N SER A 112 5.93 -0.52 -2.40
CA SER A 112 5.10 -1.14 -1.38
C SER A 112 4.79 -2.59 -1.76
N GLY A 113 4.63 -3.43 -0.76
CA GLY A 113 4.29 -4.81 -0.97
C GLY A 113 3.49 -5.40 0.17
N ASN A 114 2.73 -6.42 -0.17
CA ASN A 114 1.97 -7.22 0.76
C ASN A 114 2.12 -8.70 0.40
N THR A 115 2.31 -9.52 1.41
CA THR A 115 2.26 -10.97 1.27
C THR A 115 1.60 -11.62 2.47
N MET A 116 0.94 -12.75 2.22
CA MET A 116 0.34 -13.60 3.24
C MET A 116 1.12 -14.92 3.31
N LEU A 117 1.65 -15.21 4.47
CA LEU A 117 2.43 -16.40 4.76
C LEU A 117 1.69 -17.32 5.75
N LEU A 118 2.22 -18.52 5.97
CA LEU A 118 1.70 -19.49 6.95
C LEU A 118 0.21 -19.78 6.78
N LYS A 119 -0.22 -20.16 5.57
CA LYS A 119 -1.63 -20.44 5.25
C LYS A 119 -2.56 -19.23 5.60
N ASN A 120 -2.12 -18.02 5.23
CA ASN A 120 -2.82 -16.74 5.47
C ASN A 120 -2.90 -16.27 6.93
N LYS A 121 -2.14 -16.88 7.84
CA LYS A 121 -2.11 -16.48 9.26
C LYS A 121 -1.17 -15.30 9.53
N LEU A 122 -0.12 -15.15 8.73
CA LEU A 122 0.85 -14.06 8.84
C LEU A 122 0.71 -13.12 7.65
N ASN A 123 0.27 -11.90 7.91
CA ASN A 123 0.22 -10.82 6.93
C ASN A 123 1.44 -9.91 7.11
N LEU A 124 2.23 -9.78 6.06
CA LEU A 124 3.41 -8.94 5.98
C LEU A 124 3.14 -7.78 5.02
N ASN A 125 3.22 -6.55 5.51
CA ASN A 125 3.18 -5.34 4.71
C ASN A 125 4.49 -4.60 4.84
N PHE A 126 5.04 -4.15 3.71
CA PHE A 126 6.23 -3.34 3.70
C PHE A 126 6.09 -2.17 2.72
N GLY A 127 6.77 -1.08 3.04
CA GLY A 127 6.81 0.11 2.21
C GLY A 127 8.14 0.83 2.35
N THR A 128 8.59 1.46 1.28
CA THR A 128 9.77 2.32 1.29
C THR A 128 9.65 3.45 0.28
N SER A 129 10.30 4.56 0.58
CA SER A 129 10.43 5.71 -0.31
C SER A 129 11.91 5.89 -0.69
N LEU A 130 12.14 5.95 -1.98
CA LEU A 130 13.48 6.00 -2.59
C LEU A 130 13.63 7.31 -3.35
N ASP A 131 14.41 8.23 -2.85
CA ASP A 131 14.63 9.53 -3.44
C ASP A 131 15.79 9.48 -4.46
N PRO A 132 15.58 9.90 -5.71
CA PRO A 132 16.63 9.94 -6.72
C PRO A 132 17.60 11.10 -6.55
N TYR A 133 17.27 12.11 -5.73
CA TYR A 133 18.06 13.32 -5.59
C TYR A 133 19.05 13.26 -4.42
N ALA A 134 20.18 13.95 -4.61
CA ALA A 134 21.18 14.16 -3.57
C ALA A 134 20.68 15.18 -2.53
N ILE A 135 21.38 15.23 -1.40
CA ILE A 135 21.19 16.25 -0.37
C ILE A 135 22.46 17.09 -0.23
N ASN A 136 22.29 18.33 0.21
CA ASN A 136 23.39 19.21 0.61
C ASN A 136 23.86 18.88 2.03
N ASN A 137 24.85 19.61 2.52
CA ASN A 137 25.40 19.44 3.88
C ASN A 137 24.39 19.75 5.00
N GLU A 138 23.30 20.44 4.67
CA GLU A 138 22.21 20.79 5.57
C GLU A 138 21.06 19.75 5.55
N GLY A 139 21.20 18.68 4.73
CA GLY A 139 20.21 17.63 4.59
C GLY A 139 19.04 17.98 3.64
N GLN A 140 19.10 19.10 2.93
CA GLN A 140 18.07 19.52 1.98
C GLN A 140 18.32 18.88 0.62
N ARG A 141 17.22 18.54 -0.09
CA ARG A 141 17.28 18.01 -1.45
C ARG A 141 17.81 19.07 -2.43
N ILE A 142 18.74 18.67 -3.29
CA ILE A 142 19.28 19.50 -4.36
C ILE A 142 18.91 18.92 -5.71
N ASP A 143 18.77 19.76 -6.74
CA ASP A 143 18.41 19.34 -8.10
C ASP A 143 19.57 18.68 -8.84
N LYS A 144 20.14 17.65 -8.20
CA LYS A 144 21.19 16.80 -8.73
C LYS A 144 20.90 15.35 -8.35
N LEU A 145 20.88 14.47 -9.34
CA LEU A 145 20.69 13.04 -9.08
C LEU A 145 21.79 12.49 -8.16
N ASN A 146 21.41 11.70 -7.19
CA ASN A 146 22.31 11.13 -6.18
C ASN A 146 23.45 10.31 -6.82
N ILE A 147 23.17 9.56 -7.87
CA ILE A 147 24.17 8.82 -8.63
C ILE A 147 25.22 9.74 -9.30
N ARG A 148 24.81 10.93 -9.76
CA ARG A 148 25.73 11.93 -10.34
C ARG A 148 26.53 12.68 -9.28
N ASN A 149 26.17 12.53 -8.02
CA ASN A 149 26.86 13.11 -6.87
C ASN A 149 27.77 12.10 -6.13
N GLY A 150 28.07 10.95 -6.78
CA GLY A 150 28.92 9.91 -6.20
C GLY A 150 28.19 8.96 -5.25
N GLY A 151 26.88 9.06 -5.12
CA GLY A 151 26.05 8.18 -4.31
C GLY A 151 25.43 7.01 -5.08
N SER A 152 24.54 6.27 -4.42
CA SER A 152 23.73 5.21 -5.03
C SER A 152 22.67 5.77 -5.99
N LEU A 153 22.03 4.91 -6.80
CA LEU A 153 20.97 5.30 -7.73
C LEU A 153 19.81 6.01 -7.01
N PHE A 154 19.46 5.52 -5.82
CA PHE A 154 18.42 6.08 -4.96
C PHE A 154 18.92 6.17 -3.52
N ARG A 155 18.38 7.11 -2.79
CA ARG A 155 18.56 7.28 -1.35
C ARG A 155 17.26 6.89 -0.64
N MET A 156 17.31 5.90 0.24
CA MET A 156 16.16 5.51 1.04
C MET A 156 15.84 6.64 2.05
N THR A 157 14.62 7.12 2.02
CA THR A 157 14.16 8.21 2.91
C THR A 157 13.22 7.72 4.00
N SER A 158 12.51 6.64 3.73
CA SER A 158 11.66 5.98 4.73
C SER A 158 11.53 4.51 4.42
N ALA A 159 11.36 3.70 5.46
CA ALA A 159 11.00 2.30 5.35
C ALA A 159 10.05 1.94 6.49
N ASN A 160 9.05 1.14 6.20
CA ASN A 160 8.12 0.60 7.18
C ASN A 160 7.88 -0.88 6.91
N LEU A 161 7.71 -1.63 7.98
CA LEU A 161 7.39 -3.05 7.96
C LEU A 161 6.33 -3.30 9.02
N THR A 162 5.23 -3.92 8.62
CA THR A 162 4.14 -4.30 9.51
C THR A 162 3.88 -5.78 9.40
N LEU A 163 3.87 -6.45 10.54
CA LEU A 163 3.57 -7.86 10.69
C LEU A 163 2.28 -8.01 11.50
N ASN A 164 1.30 -8.70 10.92
CA ASN A 164 0.07 -9.05 11.60
C ASN A 164 -0.07 -10.56 11.61
N TYR A 165 -0.12 -11.16 12.79
CA TYR A 165 -0.30 -12.58 12.96
C TYR A 165 -1.65 -12.88 13.62
N SER A 166 -2.46 -13.72 12.95
CA SER A 166 -3.76 -14.15 13.47
C SER A 166 -3.59 -15.48 14.20
N LEU A 167 -3.83 -15.46 15.50
CA LEU A 167 -3.83 -16.65 16.35
C LEU A 167 -5.27 -17.14 16.54
N SER A 168 -5.46 -18.44 16.40
CA SER A 168 -6.73 -19.10 16.77
C SER A 168 -6.45 -20.21 17.77
N SER A 169 -7.47 -20.58 18.56
CA SER A 169 -7.35 -21.69 19.53
C SER A 169 -7.10 -23.04 18.87
N GLU A 170 -7.32 -23.16 17.57
CA GLU A 170 -7.04 -24.36 16.77
C GLU A 170 -5.60 -24.42 16.25
N ASP A 171 -4.78 -23.39 16.54
CA ASP A 171 -3.39 -23.36 16.10
C ASP A 171 -2.53 -24.38 16.87
N PRO A 172 -1.62 -25.11 16.16
CA PRO A 172 -0.73 -26.09 16.79
C PRO A 172 0.15 -25.51 17.91
N LEU A 173 0.40 -24.18 17.88
CA LEU A 173 1.13 -23.45 18.92
C LEU A 173 0.40 -23.42 20.28
N PHE A 174 -0.91 -23.60 20.30
CA PHE A 174 -1.72 -23.66 21.53
C PHE A 174 -2.18 -25.07 21.89
N GLY A 175 -1.58 -26.10 21.27
CA GLY A 175 -1.88 -27.50 21.60
C GLY A 175 -3.25 -27.97 21.13
N GLY A 176 -3.71 -27.42 20.00
CA GLY A 176 -4.88 -27.96 19.30
C GLY A 176 -4.64 -29.42 18.99
N LYS A 177 -5.19 -30.32 19.82
CA LYS A 177 -5.21 -31.74 19.55
C LYS A 177 -5.97 -31.97 18.26
N ASP A 178 -5.40 -32.82 17.40
CA ASP A 178 -6.18 -33.46 16.34
C ASP A 178 -7.49 -33.93 16.93
N LYS A 179 -8.60 -33.52 16.33
CA LYS A 179 -9.91 -34.08 16.62
C LYS A 179 -9.87 -35.55 16.17
N SER A 180 -9.34 -36.41 17.02
CA SER A 180 -9.66 -37.83 16.94
C SER A 180 -11.15 -37.93 17.33
N ASN A 181 -11.93 -38.50 16.42
CA ASN A 181 -13.33 -38.86 16.62
C ASN A 181 -13.52 -39.54 18.00
N THR A 182 -13.91 -38.78 18.97
CA THR A 182 -14.49 -39.23 20.20
C THR A 182 -15.74 -38.42 20.42
N ASP A 183 -16.85 -39.15 20.57
CA ASP A 183 -18.24 -38.66 20.67
C ASP A 183 -18.37 -37.31 21.40
N ASP A 184 -18.58 -36.26 20.62
CA ASP A 184 -18.74 -34.86 21.06
C ASP A 184 -20.18 -34.59 21.64
N GLN A 185 -20.69 -35.48 22.46
CA GLN A 185 -21.92 -35.17 23.20
C GLN A 185 -21.65 -34.48 24.55
N ASN A 186 -20.38 -34.34 24.97
CA ASN A 186 -20.07 -33.75 26.28
C ASN A 186 -19.54 -32.32 26.27
N VAL A 187 -19.41 -31.68 25.10
CA VAL A 187 -18.81 -30.32 25.01
C VAL A 187 -19.83 -29.21 25.25
N MET A 188 -21.11 -29.48 25.13
CA MET A 188 -22.17 -28.49 25.39
C MET A 188 -22.36 -28.17 26.87
N ASN A 189 -21.77 -28.93 27.78
CA ASN A 189 -21.90 -28.74 29.23
C ASN A 189 -20.68 -28.14 29.91
N GLY A 190 -19.82 -27.39 29.19
CA GLY A 190 -18.66 -26.79 29.81
C GLY A 190 -17.69 -27.77 30.50
N GLY A 191 -17.66 -29.02 30.04
CA GLY A 191 -16.79 -30.06 30.59
C GLY A 191 -17.19 -30.61 31.94
N ARG A 192 -18.41 -30.36 32.40
CA ARG A 192 -18.97 -30.95 33.62
C ARG A 192 -19.89 -32.11 33.27
N ALA A 193 -19.60 -33.26 33.83
CA ALA A 193 -20.45 -34.47 33.77
C ALA A 193 -21.50 -34.43 34.88
N ASP A 194 -22.24 -33.33 35.03
CA ASP A 194 -23.35 -33.24 35.95
C ASP A 194 -24.68 -33.09 35.16
N ASP A 195 -25.68 -33.73 35.61
CA ASP A 195 -27.01 -33.84 34.98
C ASP A 195 -27.84 -32.54 35.06
N LEU A 196 -27.25 -31.42 35.54
CA LEU A 196 -27.96 -30.14 35.77
C LEU A 196 -28.16 -29.29 34.50
N PHE A 197 -27.41 -29.57 33.43
CA PHE A 197 -27.44 -28.75 32.22
C PHE A 197 -27.41 -29.57 30.92
N GLY A 198 -28.29 -30.56 30.75
CA GLY A 198 -28.35 -31.20 29.45
C GLY A 198 -28.98 -32.56 29.32
N LYS A 199 -29.55 -33.11 30.39
CA LYS A 199 -30.45 -34.25 30.26
C LYS A 199 -31.85 -33.80 30.57
N SER A 200 -32.77 -33.97 29.63
CA SER A 200 -34.18 -33.99 29.90
C SER A 200 -34.45 -35.15 30.84
N VAL A 201 -35.09 -34.87 31.96
CA VAL A 201 -35.64 -35.87 32.86
C VAL A 201 -36.90 -36.37 32.21
N ASP A 202 -36.92 -37.64 31.78
CA ASP A 202 -38.16 -38.35 31.46
C ASP A 202 -38.94 -38.63 32.75
#